data_1324d32633baa1857df9f5c97bd97da7
#
_entry.id   1324d32633baa1857df9f5c97bd97da7
#
_cell.length_a   1.000
_cell.length_b   1.000
_cell.length_c   1.000
_cell.angle_alpha   90.00
_cell.angle_beta   90.00
_cell.angle_gamma   90.00
#
_symmetry.space_group_name_H-M   'P 1'
#
loop_
_entity.id
_entity.type
_entity.pdbx_description
1 polymer ?
#
loop_
_entity_poly.entity_id
_entity_poly.type
_entity_poly.pdbx_seq_one_letter_code
_entity_poly.pdbx_strand_id
1 'polypeptide(L)'
;MKKILSIIAAAALITTAATAQVSSEVAEKVYKIMESTDNNLAYHGDYSATISLVVEKPGKPKENLQFKIFERTDAKLMTLVQLFPEADKGKGYLRNDENIWSYDPISRKFTHTSIKEALGDSDIKLDDVEQDDTLWRDNYEVFAYEEGNLGKFPVDIITLKAKTKEPSYAKSKFYIRKDIPLVLKEEDFSGSDRLMRTILIPKYSKVPAGYVGTQIILRDELNKGEQTQQVISDLTFDALPDKIFTKAYLEGLN
;
A
#
# COMPACT_ATOMS: atom_id res chain seq x y z
N MET A 1 59.61 -50.42 5.94
CA MET A 1 58.16 -50.21 6.08
C MET A 1 57.89 -48.72 5.86
N LYS A 2 57.48 -48.32 4.63
CA LYS A 2 57.20 -46.93 4.27
C LYS A 2 55.68 -46.73 4.37
N LYS A 3 55.26 -45.84 5.26
CA LYS A 3 53.84 -45.38 5.33
C LYS A 3 53.63 -44.29 4.31
N ILE A 4 52.74 -44.55 3.35
CA ILE A 4 52.27 -43.58 2.37
C ILE A 4 51.08 -42.84 3.01
N LEU A 5 51.22 -41.53 3.22
CA LEU A 5 50.15 -40.65 3.70
C LEU A 5 49.41 -40.13 2.49
N SER A 6 48.16 -40.60 2.28
CA SER A 6 47.27 -40.05 1.22
C SER A 6 46.57 -38.82 1.75
N ILE A 7 46.87 -37.65 1.17
CA ILE A 7 46.19 -36.41 1.42
C ILE A 7 44.97 -36.36 0.46
N ILE A 8 43.76 -36.46 1.02
CA ILE A 8 42.50 -36.22 0.28
C ILE A 8 42.24 -34.71 0.34
N ALA A 9 42.46 -34.03 -0.76
CA ALA A 9 42.04 -32.65 -0.93
C ALA A 9 40.53 -32.60 -1.22
N ALA A 10 39.75 -32.21 -0.23
CA ALA A 10 38.32 -31.90 -0.44
C ALA A 10 38.20 -30.53 -1.13
N ALA A 11 37.91 -30.54 -2.42
CA ALA A 11 37.52 -29.32 -3.14
C ALA A 11 36.11 -28.92 -2.70
N ALA A 12 36.02 -27.88 -1.88
CA ALA A 12 34.74 -27.21 -1.58
C ALA A 12 34.28 -26.46 -2.84
N LEU A 13 33.27 -27.00 -3.53
CA LEU A 13 32.54 -26.27 -4.54
C LEU A 13 31.74 -25.15 -3.83
N ILE A 14 32.26 -23.94 -3.86
CA ILE A 14 31.50 -22.74 -3.53
C ILE A 14 30.59 -22.48 -4.73
N THR A 15 29.34 -22.94 -4.67
CA THR A 15 28.29 -22.51 -5.58
C THR A 15 27.90 -21.09 -5.20
N THR A 16 28.52 -20.11 -5.84
CA THR A 16 27.98 -18.75 -5.85
C THR A 16 26.64 -18.82 -6.61
N ALA A 17 25.54 -18.72 -5.88
CA ALA A 17 24.24 -18.44 -6.50
C ALA A 17 24.34 -17.05 -7.13
N ALA A 18 24.70 -17.02 -8.42
CA ALA A 18 24.55 -15.83 -9.24
C ALA A 18 23.04 -15.56 -9.29
N THR A 19 22.58 -14.49 -8.65
CA THR A 19 21.25 -13.96 -8.90
C THR A 19 21.23 -13.56 -10.38
N ALA A 20 20.59 -14.39 -11.21
CA ALA A 20 20.44 -14.09 -12.63
C ALA A 20 19.68 -12.76 -12.72
N GLN A 21 20.33 -11.74 -13.24
CA GLN A 21 19.72 -10.45 -13.48
C GLN A 21 18.54 -10.66 -14.44
N VAL A 22 17.35 -10.14 -14.08
CA VAL A 22 16.15 -10.23 -14.90
C VAL A 22 16.44 -9.63 -16.27
N SER A 23 16.09 -10.34 -17.36
CA SER A 23 16.32 -9.82 -18.72
C SER A 23 15.50 -8.55 -18.96
N SER A 24 15.98 -7.69 -19.85
CA SER A 24 15.28 -6.44 -20.22
C SER A 24 13.88 -6.70 -20.76
N GLU A 25 13.68 -7.80 -21.49
CA GLU A 25 12.37 -8.22 -22.00
C GLU A 25 11.39 -8.55 -20.88
N VAL A 26 11.84 -9.32 -19.87
CA VAL A 26 11.03 -9.64 -18.69
C VAL A 26 10.75 -8.40 -17.85
N ALA A 27 11.73 -7.52 -17.70
CA ALA A 27 11.52 -6.26 -16.97
C ALA A 27 10.46 -5.38 -17.67
N GLU A 28 10.51 -5.28 -19.01
CA GLU A 28 9.51 -4.56 -19.79
C GLU A 28 8.11 -5.17 -19.66
N LYS A 29 8.00 -6.50 -19.69
CA LYS A 29 6.74 -7.22 -19.43
C LYS A 29 6.18 -6.87 -18.04
N VAL A 30 7.03 -6.90 -17.02
CA VAL A 30 6.64 -6.59 -15.64
C VAL A 30 6.12 -5.17 -15.51
N TYR A 31 6.84 -4.18 -16.05
CA TYR A 31 6.38 -2.79 -15.98
C TYR A 31 5.01 -2.59 -16.66
N LYS A 32 4.78 -3.24 -17.80
CA LYS A 32 3.45 -3.21 -18.46
C LYS A 32 2.34 -3.82 -17.60
N ILE A 33 2.63 -4.89 -16.85
CA ILE A 33 1.66 -5.48 -15.92
C ILE A 33 1.36 -4.49 -14.79
N MET A 34 2.38 -3.85 -14.21
CA MET A 34 2.20 -2.87 -13.13
C MET A 34 1.39 -1.65 -13.63
N GLU A 35 1.76 -1.08 -14.77
CA GLU A 35 1.03 0.02 -15.42
C GLU A 35 -0.43 -0.37 -15.73
N SER A 36 -0.66 -1.61 -16.19
CA SER A 36 -2.02 -2.12 -16.42
C SER A 36 -2.80 -2.29 -15.13
N THR A 37 -2.13 -2.64 -14.03
CA THR A 37 -2.74 -2.75 -12.70
C THR A 37 -3.17 -1.37 -12.21
N ASP A 38 -2.32 -0.37 -12.33
CA ASP A 38 -2.65 1.02 -11.98
C ASP A 38 -3.83 1.52 -12.81
N ASN A 39 -3.80 1.32 -14.13
CA ASN A 39 -4.91 1.70 -15.03
C ASN A 39 -6.25 1.02 -14.68
N ASN A 40 -6.23 -0.15 -14.05
CA ASN A 40 -7.45 -0.82 -13.56
C ASN A 40 -7.92 -0.27 -12.21
N LEU A 41 -7.02 0.25 -11.40
CA LEU A 41 -7.31 0.75 -10.05
C LEU A 41 -7.49 2.28 -10.02
N ALA A 42 -6.72 2.98 -10.86
CA ALA A 42 -6.77 4.42 -10.94
C ALA A 42 -8.08 4.87 -11.56
N TYR A 43 -8.71 5.83 -10.95
CA TYR A 43 -9.67 6.68 -11.63
C TYR A 43 -9.29 8.14 -11.40
N HIS A 44 -9.47 8.91 -12.44
CA HIS A 44 -9.16 10.33 -12.44
C HIS A 44 -10.38 11.14 -12.04
N GLY A 45 -10.16 12.23 -11.34
CA GLY A 45 -11.20 13.16 -10.96
C GLY A 45 -11.61 13.07 -9.49
N ASP A 46 -12.84 13.44 -9.23
CA ASP A 46 -13.38 13.55 -7.87
C ASP A 46 -14.00 12.25 -7.39
N TYR A 47 -13.74 11.88 -6.14
CA TYR A 47 -14.51 10.84 -5.46
C TYR A 47 -14.66 11.10 -3.97
N SER A 48 -15.62 10.43 -3.38
CA SER A 48 -15.72 10.31 -1.93
C SER A 48 -16.11 8.90 -1.51
N ALA A 49 -15.63 8.48 -0.33
CA ALA A 49 -15.95 7.18 0.25
C ALA A 49 -15.99 7.26 1.78
N THR A 50 -16.55 6.23 2.39
CA THR A 50 -16.43 5.96 3.82
C THR A 50 -15.43 4.82 4.00
N ILE A 51 -14.40 5.03 4.83
CA ILE A 51 -13.40 4.05 5.20
C ILE A 51 -13.67 3.61 6.62
N SER A 52 -13.94 2.33 6.82
CA SER A 52 -14.11 1.72 8.14
C SER A 52 -12.94 0.80 8.43
N LEU A 53 -12.28 0.98 9.57
CA LEU A 53 -11.15 0.19 10.02
C LEU A 53 -11.52 -0.59 11.28
N VAL A 54 -11.09 -1.85 11.34
CA VAL A 54 -11.09 -2.68 12.55
C VAL A 54 -9.63 -3.03 12.85
N VAL A 55 -9.09 -2.42 13.90
CA VAL A 55 -7.70 -2.63 14.34
C VAL A 55 -7.69 -3.71 15.43
N GLU A 56 -6.89 -4.74 15.21
CA GLU A 56 -6.72 -5.86 16.14
C GLU A 56 -5.27 -5.90 16.59
N LYS A 57 -5.05 -5.78 17.91
CA LYS A 57 -3.73 -5.91 18.56
C LYS A 57 -3.79 -6.94 19.69
N PRO A 58 -2.81 -7.84 19.81
CA PRO A 58 -2.81 -8.87 20.86
C PRO A 58 -2.98 -8.27 22.26
N GLY A 59 -3.91 -8.82 23.02
CA GLY A 59 -4.16 -8.41 24.39
C GLY A 59 -4.88 -7.06 24.56
N LYS A 60 -5.30 -6.42 23.46
CA LYS A 60 -6.09 -5.18 23.49
C LYS A 60 -7.50 -5.43 22.94
N PRO A 61 -8.52 -4.67 23.39
CA PRO A 61 -9.81 -4.64 22.73
C PRO A 61 -9.65 -4.21 21.26
N LYS A 62 -10.53 -4.72 20.38
CA LYS A 62 -10.59 -4.25 19.00
C LYS A 62 -10.98 -2.79 18.97
N GLU A 63 -10.27 -2.01 18.19
CA GLU A 63 -10.57 -0.61 17.93
C GLU A 63 -11.29 -0.48 16.59
N ASN A 64 -12.37 0.30 16.55
CA ASN A 64 -13.06 0.64 15.33
C ASN A 64 -12.83 2.11 15.03
N LEU A 65 -12.41 2.39 13.80
CA LEU A 65 -12.24 3.76 13.30
C LEU A 65 -13.10 3.92 12.04
N GLN A 66 -13.62 5.12 11.82
CA GLN A 66 -14.33 5.44 10.60
C GLN A 66 -13.92 6.82 10.12
N PHE A 67 -13.71 6.92 8.82
CA PHE A 67 -13.32 8.15 8.16
C PHE A 67 -14.20 8.40 6.94
N LYS A 68 -14.39 9.67 6.60
CA LYS A 68 -14.89 10.11 5.29
C LYS A 68 -13.73 10.69 4.52
N ILE A 69 -13.48 10.14 3.33
CA ILE A 69 -12.48 10.66 2.39
C ILE A 69 -13.17 11.41 1.26
N PHE A 70 -12.56 12.51 0.86
CA PHE A 70 -12.85 13.29 -0.34
C PHE A 70 -11.53 13.48 -1.06
N GLU A 71 -11.49 13.16 -2.34
CA GLU A 71 -10.26 13.27 -3.13
C GLU A 71 -10.56 13.79 -4.54
N ARG A 72 -9.65 14.62 -5.03
CA ARG A 72 -9.54 15.05 -6.41
C ARG A 72 -8.14 14.65 -6.89
N THR A 73 -8.06 13.48 -7.53
CA THR A 73 -6.79 12.83 -7.86
C THR A 73 -5.94 13.69 -8.79
N ASP A 74 -6.53 14.25 -9.85
CA ASP A 74 -5.78 15.03 -10.86
C ASP A 74 -5.12 16.30 -10.30
N ALA A 75 -5.60 16.79 -9.16
CA ALA A 75 -5.07 17.98 -8.50
C ALA A 75 -4.32 17.68 -7.21
N LYS A 76 -4.15 16.40 -6.84
CA LYS A 76 -3.54 15.95 -5.58
C LYS A 76 -4.17 16.64 -4.35
N LEU A 77 -5.50 16.73 -4.34
CA LEU A 77 -6.26 17.29 -3.23
C LEU A 77 -6.95 16.17 -2.47
N MET A 78 -6.77 16.12 -1.15
CA MET A 78 -7.45 15.17 -0.28
C MET A 78 -7.93 15.86 0.99
N THR A 79 -9.12 15.48 1.44
CA THR A 79 -9.63 15.76 2.77
C THR A 79 -10.12 14.48 3.40
N LEU A 80 -9.54 14.09 4.52
CA LEU A 80 -9.93 12.93 5.31
C LEU A 80 -10.44 13.41 6.66
N VAL A 81 -11.65 12.97 7.05
CA VAL A 81 -12.30 13.37 8.30
C VAL A 81 -12.63 12.15 9.12
N GLN A 82 -12.19 12.10 10.36
CA GLN A 82 -12.54 11.04 11.30
C GLN A 82 -13.98 11.22 11.78
N LEU A 83 -14.79 10.16 11.62
CA LEU A 83 -16.19 10.12 12.02
C LEU A 83 -16.39 9.36 13.32
N PHE A 84 -15.53 8.37 13.62
CA PHE A 84 -15.59 7.53 14.81
C PHE A 84 -14.17 7.13 15.23
N PRO A 85 -13.89 6.99 16.56
CA PRO A 85 -14.80 7.14 17.71
C PRO A 85 -15.22 8.60 17.94
N GLU A 86 -16.29 8.81 18.71
CA GLU A 86 -16.84 10.13 18.97
C GLU A 86 -15.82 11.07 19.65
N ALA A 87 -14.91 10.52 20.47
CA ALA A 87 -13.84 11.27 21.12
C ALA A 87 -12.85 11.91 20.13
N ASP A 88 -12.73 11.35 18.95
CA ASP A 88 -11.78 11.77 17.89
C ASP A 88 -12.49 12.38 16.68
N LYS A 89 -13.81 12.47 16.74
CA LYS A 89 -14.62 12.99 15.65
C LYS A 89 -14.22 14.41 15.27
N GLY A 90 -14.10 14.63 13.95
CA GLY A 90 -13.68 15.91 13.41
C GLY A 90 -12.15 16.09 13.32
N LYS A 91 -11.34 15.18 13.88
CA LYS A 91 -9.93 15.10 13.49
C LYS A 91 -9.84 14.89 11.99
N GLY A 92 -8.86 15.48 11.34
CA GLY A 92 -8.79 15.37 9.90
C GLY A 92 -7.39 15.54 9.33
N TYR A 93 -7.28 15.20 8.07
CA TYR A 93 -6.09 15.44 7.27
C TYR A 93 -6.49 16.21 6.02
N LEU A 94 -5.64 17.16 5.66
CA LEU A 94 -5.79 17.96 4.45
C LEU A 94 -4.52 17.85 3.64
N ARG A 95 -4.62 17.41 2.39
CA ARG A 95 -3.53 17.47 1.42
C ARG A 95 -3.83 18.50 0.35
N ASN A 96 -2.80 19.25 0.00
CA ASN A 96 -2.77 20.10 -1.18
C ASN A 96 -1.39 19.96 -1.81
N ASP A 97 -1.31 19.19 -2.90
CA ASP A 97 -0.09 18.77 -3.56
C ASP A 97 0.86 18.07 -2.57
N GLU A 98 2.07 18.53 -2.39
CA GLU A 98 3.07 17.94 -1.46
C GLU A 98 2.85 18.35 0.02
N ASN A 99 1.90 19.25 0.29
CA ASN A 99 1.67 19.74 1.64
C ASN A 99 0.53 18.98 2.33
N ILE A 100 0.84 18.37 3.46
CA ILE A 100 -0.12 17.63 4.27
C ILE A 100 -0.20 18.22 5.67
N TRP A 101 -1.41 18.41 6.17
CA TRP A 101 -1.69 18.88 7.51
C TRP A 101 -2.63 17.93 8.23
N SER A 102 -2.33 17.63 9.49
CA SER A 102 -3.31 17.09 10.44
C SER A 102 -4.05 18.24 11.13
N TYR A 103 -5.33 18.05 11.41
CA TYR A 103 -6.19 18.99 12.12
C TYR A 103 -6.71 18.36 13.40
N ASP A 104 -6.58 19.07 14.50
CA ASP A 104 -7.16 18.73 15.81
C ASP A 104 -8.31 19.69 16.13
N PRO A 105 -9.57 19.21 16.21
CA PRO A 105 -10.73 20.05 16.44
C PRO A 105 -10.80 20.64 17.85
N ILE A 106 -10.18 20.00 18.83
CA ILE A 106 -10.17 20.48 20.23
C ILE A 106 -9.29 21.73 20.37
N SER A 107 -8.05 21.63 19.87
CA SER A 107 -7.12 22.77 19.90
C SER A 107 -7.34 23.73 18.72
N ARG A 108 -8.12 23.34 17.71
CA ARG A 108 -8.35 24.05 16.44
C ARG A 108 -7.04 24.37 15.71
N LYS A 109 -6.07 23.47 15.77
CA LYS A 109 -4.74 23.66 15.19
C LYS A 109 -4.48 22.72 14.02
N PHE A 110 -3.80 23.27 13.02
CA PHE A 110 -3.20 22.51 11.94
C PHE A 110 -1.73 22.29 12.21
N THR A 111 -1.27 21.05 12.09
CA THR A 111 0.15 20.68 12.20
C THR A 111 0.58 20.06 10.88
N HIS A 112 1.72 20.51 10.34
CA HIS A 112 2.28 19.89 9.14
C HIS A 112 2.68 18.44 9.46
N THR A 113 2.32 17.50 8.59
CA THR A 113 2.60 16.08 8.80
C THR A 113 3.10 15.42 7.51
N SER A 114 3.27 14.11 7.52
CA SER A 114 3.81 13.31 6.41
C SER A 114 2.73 12.40 5.85
N ILE A 115 2.81 12.09 4.54
CA ILE A 115 2.01 11.05 3.89
C ILE A 115 2.20 9.68 4.56
N LYS A 116 3.30 9.46 5.25
CA LYS A 116 3.62 8.21 5.98
C LYS A 116 3.00 8.14 7.38
N GLU A 117 2.18 9.14 7.76
CA GLU A 117 1.45 9.16 9.04
C GLU A 117 0.41 8.04 9.08
N ALA A 118 0.35 7.33 10.21
CA ALA A 118 -0.64 6.28 10.42
C ALA A 118 -2.02 6.87 10.76
N LEU A 119 -3.08 6.24 10.32
CA LEU A 119 -4.46 6.59 10.66
C LEU A 119 -4.83 6.03 12.03
N GLY A 120 -4.77 6.89 13.05
CA GLY A 120 -4.97 6.48 14.43
C GLY A 120 -3.93 5.45 14.87
N ASP A 121 -4.36 4.44 15.62
CA ASP A 121 -3.51 3.31 16.06
C ASP A 121 -3.44 2.16 15.04
N SER A 122 -3.87 2.39 13.78
CA SER A 122 -3.89 1.38 12.73
C SER A 122 -2.54 1.22 12.04
N ASP A 123 -2.40 0.12 11.28
CA ASP A 123 -1.23 -0.13 10.42
C ASP A 123 -1.37 0.54 9.04
N ILE A 124 -2.51 1.24 8.80
CA ILE A 124 -2.80 1.96 7.56
C ILE A 124 -2.22 3.36 7.65
N LYS A 125 -1.47 3.75 6.64
CA LYS A 125 -0.91 5.10 6.49
C LYS A 125 -1.74 5.92 5.52
N LEU A 126 -1.49 7.22 5.50
CA LEU A 126 -2.13 8.12 4.52
C LEU A 126 -1.80 7.74 3.08
N ASP A 127 -0.57 7.27 2.79
CA ASP A 127 -0.18 6.78 1.47
C ASP A 127 -0.87 5.48 1.05
N ASP A 128 -1.42 4.71 1.98
CA ASP A 128 -2.20 3.50 1.67
C ASP A 128 -3.67 3.80 1.27
N VAL A 129 -4.18 4.99 1.59
CA VAL A 129 -5.57 5.39 1.27
C VAL A 129 -5.66 6.36 0.12
N GLU A 130 -4.55 6.91 -0.29
CA GLU A 130 -4.42 7.85 -1.40
C GLU A 130 -4.15 7.10 -2.70
N GLN A 131 -4.63 7.64 -3.80
CA GLN A 131 -4.25 7.19 -5.13
C GLN A 131 -3.26 8.18 -5.71
N ASP A 132 -2.01 7.78 -5.84
CA ASP A 132 -0.98 8.53 -6.56
C ASP A 132 -0.40 7.67 -7.69
N ASP A 133 -0.07 8.30 -8.81
CA ASP A 133 0.56 7.62 -9.94
C ASP A 133 1.94 7.12 -9.54
N THR A 134 2.11 5.80 -9.46
CA THR A 134 3.41 5.22 -9.16
C THR A 134 4.25 5.16 -10.41
N LEU A 135 5.38 5.86 -10.38
CA LEU A 135 6.39 5.81 -11.46
C LEU A 135 7.24 4.54 -11.31
N TRP A 136 6.67 3.39 -11.69
CA TRP A 136 7.29 2.07 -11.49
C TRP A 136 8.71 2.00 -12.06
N ARG A 137 8.90 2.50 -13.28
CA ARG A 137 10.19 2.48 -13.97
C ARG A 137 11.25 3.36 -13.31
N ASP A 138 10.84 4.47 -12.73
CA ASP A 138 11.74 5.44 -12.11
C ASP A 138 12.11 5.01 -10.68
N ASN A 139 11.14 4.53 -9.92
CA ASN A 139 11.30 4.25 -8.50
C ASN A 139 11.74 2.83 -8.18
N TYR A 140 11.52 1.87 -9.11
CA TYR A 140 11.78 0.46 -8.84
C TYR A 140 12.57 -0.24 -9.93
N GLU A 141 13.39 -1.22 -9.55
CA GLU A 141 13.98 -2.23 -10.43
C GLU A 141 13.23 -3.55 -10.28
N VAL A 142 13.08 -4.28 -11.39
CA VAL A 142 12.49 -5.64 -11.36
C VAL A 142 13.54 -6.60 -10.81
N PHE A 143 13.26 -7.16 -9.63
CA PHE A 143 14.16 -8.10 -8.95
C PHE A 143 13.87 -9.55 -9.33
N ALA A 144 12.57 -9.94 -9.44
CA ALA A 144 12.15 -11.27 -9.87
C ALA A 144 10.77 -11.24 -10.51
N TYR A 145 10.53 -12.20 -11.40
CA TYR A 145 9.24 -12.48 -12.02
C TYR A 145 9.02 -13.99 -12.08
N GLU A 146 7.86 -14.43 -11.62
CA GLU A 146 7.40 -15.81 -11.64
C GLU A 146 5.93 -15.87 -12.05
N GLU A 147 5.49 -17.01 -12.55
CA GLU A 147 4.08 -17.30 -12.78
C GLU A 147 3.63 -18.37 -11.78
N GLY A 148 2.43 -18.20 -11.21
CA GLY A 148 1.95 -19.12 -10.19
C GLY A 148 0.45 -19.07 -10.00
N ASN A 149 0.00 -19.57 -8.85
CA ASN A 149 -1.39 -19.51 -8.43
C ASN A 149 -1.50 -18.97 -7.00
N LEU A 150 -2.48 -18.12 -6.75
CA LEU A 150 -2.91 -17.73 -5.42
C LEU A 150 -4.34 -18.26 -5.20
N GLY A 151 -4.46 -19.36 -4.46
CA GLY A 151 -5.71 -20.12 -4.40
C GLY A 151 -6.15 -20.61 -5.78
N LYS A 152 -7.31 -20.19 -6.24
CA LYS A 152 -7.86 -20.56 -7.56
C LYS A 152 -7.44 -19.62 -8.70
N PHE A 153 -6.76 -18.54 -8.42
CA PHE A 153 -6.42 -17.52 -9.40
C PHE A 153 -5.02 -17.72 -9.94
N PRO A 154 -4.83 -17.87 -11.28
CA PRO A 154 -3.53 -17.71 -11.91
C PRO A 154 -3.02 -16.30 -11.69
N VAL A 155 -1.76 -16.16 -11.25
CA VAL A 155 -1.15 -14.87 -10.94
C VAL A 155 0.22 -14.72 -11.58
N ASP A 156 0.57 -13.48 -11.87
CA ASP A 156 1.93 -13.02 -12.05
C ASP A 156 2.46 -12.65 -10.67
N ILE A 157 3.63 -13.21 -10.31
CA ILE A 157 4.30 -12.95 -9.04
C ILE A 157 5.51 -12.07 -9.34
N ILE A 158 5.43 -10.81 -8.95
CA ILE A 158 6.41 -9.77 -9.29
C ILE A 158 7.09 -9.31 -8.03
N THR A 159 8.42 -9.32 -8.02
CA THR A 159 9.20 -8.71 -6.94
C THR A 159 9.92 -7.48 -7.49
N LEU A 160 9.63 -6.34 -6.88
CA LEU A 160 10.24 -5.05 -7.16
C LEU A 160 11.16 -4.64 -6.01
N LYS A 161 12.25 -3.96 -6.34
CA LYS A 161 13.18 -3.39 -5.37
C LYS A 161 13.28 -1.89 -5.59
N ALA A 162 13.16 -1.12 -4.52
CA ALA A 162 13.26 0.33 -4.57
C ALA A 162 14.67 0.77 -4.99
N LYS A 163 14.75 1.72 -5.92
CA LYS A 163 16.00 2.34 -6.38
C LYS A 163 16.48 3.43 -5.43
N THR A 164 15.56 4.01 -4.67
CA THR A 164 15.82 5.12 -3.74
C THR A 164 15.28 4.79 -2.35
N LYS A 165 15.35 5.75 -1.42
CA LYS A 165 14.77 5.63 -0.07
C LYS A 165 13.37 6.26 0.03
N GLU A 166 12.84 6.78 -1.06
CA GLU A 166 11.51 7.40 -1.09
C GLU A 166 10.37 6.41 -0.85
N PRO A 167 10.36 5.22 -1.50
CA PRO A 167 9.36 4.20 -1.20
C PRO A 167 9.42 3.76 0.27
N SER A 168 8.25 3.48 0.83
CA SER A 168 8.12 3.09 2.25
C SER A 168 8.82 1.77 2.57
N TYR A 169 8.97 0.90 1.57
CA TYR A 169 9.62 -0.41 1.70
C TYR A 169 10.72 -0.59 0.65
N ALA A 170 11.80 -1.26 1.06
CA ALA A 170 12.95 -1.48 0.19
C ALA A 170 12.68 -2.51 -0.92
N LYS A 171 11.74 -3.41 -0.68
CA LYS A 171 11.34 -4.44 -1.63
C LYS A 171 9.88 -4.81 -1.40
N SER A 172 9.10 -4.97 -2.49
CA SER A 172 7.72 -5.42 -2.46
C SER A 172 7.49 -6.58 -3.42
N LYS A 173 6.66 -7.54 -3.04
CA LYS A 173 6.28 -8.70 -3.83
C LYS A 173 4.78 -8.70 -4.05
N PHE A 174 4.37 -8.60 -5.30
CA PHE A 174 2.97 -8.51 -5.73
C PHE A 174 2.50 -9.82 -6.34
N TYR A 175 1.26 -10.21 -6.05
CA TYR A 175 0.55 -11.33 -6.65
C TYR A 175 -0.62 -10.75 -7.44
N ILE A 176 -0.46 -10.65 -8.75
CA ILE A 176 -1.39 -9.95 -9.65
C ILE A 176 -2.15 -10.97 -10.48
N ARG A 177 -3.48 -10.87 -10.53
CA ARG A 177 -4.33 -11.74 -11.35
C ARG A 177 -4.00 -11.58 -12.83
N LYS A 178 -3.95 -12.72 -13.56
CA LYS A 178 -3.63 -12.72 -15.00
C LYS A 178 -4.83 -12.36 -15.89
N ASP A 179 -6.05 -12.70 -15.48
CA ASP A 179 -7.26 -12.45 -16.27
C ASP A 179 -7.69 -10.98 -16.23
N ILE A 180 -7.51 -10.34 -15.08
CA ILE A 180 -7.71 -8.90 -14.86
C ILE A 180 -6.57 -8.46 -13.94
N PRO A 181 -5.63 -7.62 -14.40
CA PRO A 181 -4.51 -7.16 -13.57
C PRO A 181 -5.00 -6.41 -12.32
N LEU A 182 -5.13 -7.16 -11.21
CA LEU A 182 -5.52 -6.68 -9.88
C LEU A 182 -4.63 -7.36 -8.85
N VAL A 183 -4.10 -6.59 -7.91
CA VAL A 183 -3.31 -7.09 -6.79
C VAL A 183 -4.19 -7.89 -5.85
N LEU A 184 -3.92 -9.17 -5.65
CA LEU A 184 -4.61 -9.99 -4.65
C LEU A 184 -3.87 -10.03 -3.32
N LYS A 185 -2.55 -9.93 -3.39
CA LYS A 185 -1.65 -9.95 -2.23
C LYS A 185 -0.40 -9.12 -2.53
N GLU A 186 0.06 -8.42 -1.51
CA GLU A 186 1.36 -7.74 -1.50
C GLU A 186 2.11 -8.14 -0.23
N GLU A 187 3.43 -8.28 -0.34
CA GLU A 187 4.35 -8.56 0.77
C GLU A 187 5.47 -7.53 0.71
N ASP A 188 5.64 -6.76 1.79
CA ASP A 188 6.63 -5.71 1.89
C ASP A 188 7.79 -6.12 2.79
N PHE A 189 9.00 -5.83 2.33
CA PHE A 189 10.23 -6.25 2.98
C PHE A 189 11.14 -5.08 3.31
N SER A 190 11.89 -5.23 4.40
CA SER A 190 13.00 -4.34 4.73
C SER A 190 14.18 -4.51 3.79
N GLY A 191 15.18 -3.62 3.88
CA GLY A 191 16.44 -3.74 3.16
C GLY A 191 17.28 -4.99 3.53
N SER A 192 16.98 -5.64 4.65
CA SER A 192 17.59 -6.92 5.09
C SER A 192 16.72 -8.14 4.77
N ASP A 193 15.78 -8.02 3.85
CA ASP A 193 14.86 -9.09 3.42
C ASP A 193 13.91 -9.61 4.52
N ARG A 194 13.72 -8.86 5.60
CA ARG A 194 12.73 -9.21 6.61
C ARG A 194 11.34 -8.80 6.15
N LEU A 195 10.38 -9.72 6.14
CA LEU A 195 8.97 -9.42 5.88
C LEU A 195 8.46 -8.49 6.98
N MET A 196 7.92 -7.34 6.55
CA MET A 196 7.45 -6.26 7.42
C MET A 196 5.93 -6.24 7.49
N ARG A 197 5.27 -6.41 6.32
CA ARG A 197 3.83 -6.26 6.16
C ARG A 197 3.30 -7.21 5.08
N THR A 198 2.09 -7.71 5.26
CA THR A 198 1.31 -8.41 4.23
C THR A 198 -0.02 -7.70 4.03
N ILE A 199 -0.34 -7.37 2.78
CA ILE A 199 -1.64 -6.84 2.37
C ILE A 199 -2.37 -7.92 1.58
N LEU A 200 -3.64 -8.15 1.92
CA LEU A 200 -4.56 -9.00 1.18
C LEU A 200 -5.75 -8.18 0.71
N ILE A 201 -6.14 -8.34 -0.55
CA ILE A 201 -7.31 -7.65 -1.11
C ILE A 201 -8.32 -8.71 -1.58
N PRO A 202 -9.14 -9.24 -0.65
CA PRO A 202 -10.06 -10.33 -0.96
C PRO A 202 -11.27 -9.91 -1.81
N LYS A 203 -11.57 -8.61 -1.86
CA LYS A 203 -12.74 -8.12 -2.58
C LYS A 203 -12.46 -6.83 -3.35
N TYR A 204 -12.82 -6.87 -4.63
CA TYR A 204 -12.89 -5.70 -5.51
C TYR A 204 -14.32 -5.44 -5.91
N SER A 205 -14.69 -4.17 -6.06
CA SER A 205 -15.94 -3.74 -6.69
C SER A 205 -15.61 -3.03 -8.00
N LYS A 206 -16.37 -3.36 -9.04
CA LYS A 206 -16.26 -2.66 -10.33
C LYS A 206 -16.92 -1.29 -10.21
N VAL A 207 -16.23 -0.28 -10.70
CA VAL A 207 -16.68 1.12 -10.74
C VAL A 207 -16.61 1.64 -12.19
N PRO A 208 -17.16 2.81 -12.53
CA PRO A 208 -17.16 3.30 -13.91
C PRO A 208 -15.79 3.33 -14.58
N ALA A 209 -14.73 3.68 -13.84
CA ALA A 209 -13.39 3.84 -14.37
C ALA A 209 -12.47 2.62 -14.15
N GLY A 210 -12.93 1.56 -13.47
CA GLY A 210 -12.08 0.39 -13.19
C GLY A 210 -12.56 -0.44 -12.01
N TYR A 211 -11.69 -0.64 -11.03
CA TYR A 211 -11.95 -1.44 -9.84
C TYR A 211 -11.43 -0.74 -8.59
N VAL A 212 -12.13 -0.90 -7.48
CA VAL A 212 -11.69 -0.46 -6.15
C VAL A 212 -11.63 -1.65 -5.22
N GLY A 213 -10.52 -1.81 -4.52
CA GLY A 213 -10.38 -2.79 -3.43
C GLY A 213 -11.27 -2.37 -2.29
N THR A 214 -12.44 -3.03 -2.14
CA THR A 214 -13.44 -2.65 -1.12
C THR A 214 -13.29 -3.39 0.19
N GLN A 215 -12.43 -4.39 0.24
CA GLN A 215 -12.02 -5.06 1.46
C GLN A 215 -10.52 -5.32 1.40
N ILE A 216 -9.79 -4.82 2.39
CA ILE A 216 -8.34 -4.92 2.48
C ILE A 216 -7.99 -5.40 3.89
N ILE A 217 -6.99 -6.27 4.01
CA ILE A 217 -6.48 -6.76 5.29
C ILE A 217 -4.98 -6.51 5.30
N LEU A 218 -4.53 -5.66 6.21
CA LEU A 218 -3.11 -5.43 6.48
C LEU A 218 -2.71 -6.22 7.71
N ARG A 219 -1.57 -6.91 7.63
CA ARG A 219 -0.96 -7.62 8.75
C ARG A 219 0.42 -7.07 9.01
N ASP A 220 0.68 -6.71 10.26
CA ASP A 220 2.04 -6.45 10.72
C ASP A 220 2.74 -7.81 10.93
N GLU A 221 3.79 -8.05 10.16
CA GLU A 221 4.57 -9.30 10.24
C GLU A 221 5.71 -9.20 11.28
N LEU A 222 5.94 -8.01 11.83
CA LEU A 222 6.87 -7.78 12.93
C LEU A 222 6.21 -8.06 14.28
N ASN A 223 4.93 -7.72 14.41
CA ASN A 223 4.14 -7.88 15.62
C ASN A 223 3.05 -8.92 15.38
N LYS A 224 3.40 -10.17 15.65
CA LYS A 224 2.52 -11.32 15.36
C LYS A 224 1.13 -11.14 15.98
N GLY A 225 0.12 -11.17 15.12
CA GLY A 225 -1.30 -11.06 15.50
C GLY A 225 -1.84 -9.64 15.45
N GLU A 226 -1.02 -8.64 15.09
CA GLU A 226 -1.51 -7.32 14.73
C GLU A 226 -2.04 -7.32 13.30
N GLN A 227 -3.25 -6.79 13.11
CA GLN A 227 -3.83 -6.61 11.79
C GLN A 227 -4.87 -5.49 11.80
N THR A 228 -5.02 -4.85 10.65
CA THR A 228 -6.10 -3.90 10.37
C THR A 228 -6.93 -4.39 9.21
N GLN A 229 -8.24 -4.48 9.39
CA GLN A 229 -9.19 -4.74 8.32
C GLN A 229 -9.81 -3.42 7.88
N GLN A 230 -9.75 -3.13 6.59
CA GLN A 230 -10.37 -1.96 5.97
C GLN A 230 -11.54 -2.39 5.10
N VAL A 231 -12.64 -1.64 5.21
CA VAL A 231 -13.81 -1.74 4.33
C VAL A 231 -14.12 -0.36 3.78
N ILE A 232 -14.24 -0.27 2.45
CA ILE A 232 -14.64 0.94 1.74
C ILE A 232 -16.11 0.80 1.35
N SER A 233 -16.92 1.82 1.71
CA SER A 233 -18.35 1.93 1.42
C SER A 233 -18.71 3.35 0.95
N ASP A 234 -19.98 3.56 0.57
CA ASP A 234 -20.54 4.85 0.17
C ASP A 234 -19.68 5.59 -0.86
N LEU A 235 -19.12 4.82 -1.78
CA LEU A 235 -18.25 5.33 -2.84
C LEU A 235 -19.08 6.07 -3.89
N THR A 236 -18.75 7.34 -4.13
CA THR A 236 -19.36 8.19 -5.16
C THR A 236 -18.29 8.86 -5.99
N PHE A 237 -18.66 9.20 -7.22
CA PHE A 237 -17.78 9.85 -8.21
C PHE A 237 -18.38 11.18 -8.68
N ASP A 238 -19.18 11.81 -7.84
CA ASP A 238 -19.76 13.11 -8.11
C ASP A 238 -18.70 14.22 -7.93
N ALA A 239 -18.83 15.28 -8.74
CA ALA A 239 -17.95 16.44 -8.63
C ALA A 239 -18.01 17.06 -7.22
N LEU A 240 -16.85 17.30 -6.63
CA LEU A 240 -16.70 17.83 -5.28
C LEU A 240 -16.49 19.36 -5.32
N PRO A 241 -17.18 20.12 -4.46
CA PRO A 241 -16.92 21.55 -4.34
C PRO A 241 -15.50 21.85 -3.81
N ASP A 242 -14.81 22.84 -4.38
CA ASP A 242 -13.44 23.23 -3.98
C ASP A 242 -13.31 23.54 -2.49
N LYS A 243 -14.38 24.06 -1.87
CA LYS A 243 -14.40 24.37 -0.43
C LYS A 243 -14.06 23.16 0.46
N ILE A 244 -14.31 21.93 0.00
CA ILE A 244 -14.02 20.71 0.77
C ILE A 244 -12.52 20.58 1.00
N PHE A 245 -11.69 21.04 0.07
CA PHE A 245 -10.24 20.95 0.12
C PHE A 245 -9.58 22.17 0.78
N THR A 246 -10.22 22.69 1.83
CA THR A 246 -9.72 23.88 2.55
C THR A 246 -9.65 23.67 4.05
N LYS A 247 -8.73 24.37 4.73
CA LYS A 247 -8.67 24.39 6.20
C LYS A 247 -9.99 24.84 6.81
N ALA A 248 -10.64 25.85 6.20
CA ALA A 248 -11.93 26.35 6.65
C ALA A 248 -13.04 25.29 6.65
N TYR A 249 -12.99 24.33 5.73
CA TYR A 249 -13.94 23.21 5.73
C TYR A 249 -13.78 22.35 6.99
N LEU A 250 -12.55 21.92 7.33
CA LEU A 250 -12.30 21.14 8.53
C LEU A 250 -12.67 21.91 9.82
N GLU A 251 -12.36 23.21 9.88
CA GLU A 251 -12.74 24.06 11.01
C GLU A 251 -14.26 24.21 11.16
N GLY A 252 -15.00 24.16 10.06
CA GLY A 252 -16.44 24.31 10.03
C GLY A 252 -17.25 23.04 10.30
N LEU A 253 -16.60 21.88 10.48
CA LEU A 253 -17.27 20.60 10.77
C LEU A 253 -17.66 20.43 12.26
N ASN A 254 -17.23 21.34 13.15
CA ASN A 254 -17.40 21.28 14.61
C ASN A 254 -18.19 22.47 15.13
#